data_f767435d95e912e3982ee69c71439351
#
_entry.id   f767435d95e912e3982ee69c71439351
#
_cell.length_a   1.000
_cell.length_b   1.000
_cell.length_c   1.000
_cell.angle_alpha   90.00
_cell.angle_beta   90.00
_cell.angle_gamma   90.00
#
_symmetry.space_group_name_H-M   'P 1'
#
loop_
_entity.id
_entity.type
_entity.pdbx_description
1 polymer ?
#
loop_
_entity_poly.entity_id
_entity_poly.type
_entity_poly.pdbx_seq_one_letter_code
_entity_poly.pdbx_strand_id
1 'polypeptide(L)'
;MNRAIILFFLLEAVFTVAPSAGQHSSATSITATVDPTKTWNTWDGWGSSLAWWARAIGGTRNAGIYADLIYTTSDISVAEEKYPGLGFNIARYNVGGGGIKEPLERKSTQMPWFRDIHGYWTNPDSPVTDYASDWNWATDANQRSMMLMARDRGANLFEMFSDSPMWWMNENHSTSGSDGGGDCLNPAYSKRFATYLSTVGRYARDHWNIHFRSVEAFNEPSPRWWKFPGRQEGCHFDLSTQRTSLAELRSALDAAGLHDVLTVASDENSVDDALNTWNNLDDRTRSQIGRINVHGYFAGTEPYRGAKRELLSAGAASASKPLWMSEYGDGDASGLTLAQSILLDVRGLHPKAWIYWQPVEPEGSGWGLINADYVDTDDQANGEIATPFVRVNRKFFVLGQFTRYIRQGYKIIDINDPDSIAAYDDQTHRLVIVTLNSGTEKRVTYDLSRFSRIGSEFTRIATTIAPGHGVPDWKLRSDGPRAIHELNKKRFWSRFYPNTVQTFLIDGVYQ
;
A
#
# COMPACT_ATOMS: atom_id res chain seq x y z
N MET A 1 68.61 49.39 -17.38
CA MET A 1 67.74 48.48 -16.58
C MET A 1 67.08 47.52 -17.59
N ASN A 2 67.70 46.37 -17.77
CA ASN A 2 67.34 45.40 -18.78
C ASN A 2 66.21 44.48 -18.33
N ARG A 3 65.20 44.39 -19.16
CA ARG A 3 64.21 43.31 -19.06
C ARG A 3 64.52 42.23 -20.05
N ALA A 4 64.86 41.05 -19.56
CA ALA A 4 65.07 39.87 -20.38
C ALA A 4 63.67 39.22 -20.65
N ILE A 5 63.41 38.99 -21.95
CA ILE A 5 62.21 38.25 -22.40
C ILE A 5 62.68 36.80 -22.62
N ILE A 6 62.08 35.87 -21.88
CA ILE A 6 62.30 34.43 -22.09
C ILE A 6 61.10 33.91 -22.91
N LEU A 7 61.42 33.44 -24.12
CA LEU A 7 60.54 32.79 -25.06
C LEU A 7 60.43 31.29 -24.69
N PHE A 8 59.27 30.82 -24.31
CA PHE A 8 58.97 29.36 -24.18
C PHE A 8 58.41 28.85 -25.51
N PHE A 9 59.08 27.91 -26.12
CA PHE A 9 58.56 27.09 -27.21
C PHE A 9 57.70 25.99 -26.64
N LEU A 10 56.39 26.01 -26.96
CA LEU A 10 55.49 24.90 -26.70
C LEU A 10 55.58 23.91 -27.87
N LEU A 11 56.04 22.70 -27.58
CA LEU A 11 56.01 21.57 -28.51
C LEU A 11 54.61 20.92 -28.36
N GLU A 12 53.74 21.09 -29.37
CA GLU A 12 52.45 20.35 -29.41
C GLU A 12 52.71 18.90 -29.85
N ALA A 13 52.57 17.96 -28.91
CA ALA A 13 52.53 16.54 -29.24
C ALA A 13 51.09 16.17 -29.62
N VAL A 14 50.85 15.93 -30.89
CA VAL A 14 49.58 15.37 -31.40
C VAL A 14 49.49 13.90 -31.00
N PHE A 15 48.75 13.62 -29.94
CA PHE A 15 48.34 12.25 -29.64
C PHE A 15 47.13 11.87 -30.51
N THR A 16 47.33 11.03 -31.50
CA THR A 16 46.25 10.34 -32.20
C THR A 16 45.68 9.29 -31.27
N VAL A 17 44.53 9.60 -30.66
CA VAL A 17 43.75 8.62 -29.92
C VAL A 17 43.06 7.73 -30.95
N ALA A 18 43.49 6.48 -31.03
CA ALA A 18 42.77 5.44 -31.75
C ALA A 18 41.41 5.23 -31.08
N PRO A 19 40.30 5.07 -31.84
CA PRO A 19 39.02 4.76 -31.25
C PRO A 19 39.13 3.42 -30.51
N SER A 20 38.95 3.43 -29.19
CA SER A 20 38.81 2.21 -28.41
C SER A 20 37.56 1.48 -28.91
N ALA A 21 37.76 0.28 -29.44
CA ALA A 21 36.65 -0.63 -29.73
C ALA A 21 35.84 -0.78 -28.43
N GLY A 22 34.59 -0.32 -28.45
CA GLY A 22 33.70 -0.43 -27.31
C GLY A 22 33.63 -1.89 -26.90
N GLN A 23 34.09 -2.18 -25.69
CA GLN A 23 33.82 -3.45 -25.04
C GLN A 23 32.31 -3.54 -24.92
N HIS A 24 31.66 -4.30 -25.78
CA HIS A 24 30.29 -4.78 -25.52
C HIS A 24 30.37 -5.63 -24.25
N SER A 25 30.09 -5.02 -23.12
CA SER A 25 29.80 -5.76 -21.90
C SER A 25 28.70 -6.76 -22.25
N SER A 26 29.03 -8.05 -22.21
CA SER A 26 28.05 -9.10 -22.45
C SER A 26 26.95 -8.94 -21.39
N ALA A 27 25.72 -8.71 -21.83
CA ALA A 27 24.57 -8.56 -20.92
C ALA A 27 24.51 -9.79 -20.00
N THR A 28 24.43 -9.56 -18.70
CA THR A 28 24.30 -10.63 -17.71
C THR A 28 23.08 -11.49 -18.05
N SER A 29 23.25 -12.81 -18.10
CA SER A 29 22.16 -13.75 -18.37
C SER A 29 21.87 -14.56 -17.11
N ILE A 30 20.61 -14.56 -16.68
CA ILE A 30 20.12 -15.36 -15.54
C ILE A 30 18.99 -16.28 -15.98
N THR A 31 18.77 -17.35 -15.23
CA THR A 31 17.63 -18.25 -15.43
C THR A 31 16.76 -18.23 -14.18
N ALA A 32 15.49 -17.87 -14.36
CA ALA A 32 14.45 -17.85 -13.34
C ALA A 32 13.55 -19.09 -13.52
N THR A 33 13.57 -20.03 -12.57
CA THR A 33 12.74 -21.24 -12.58
C THR A 33 11.51 -21.02 -11.72
N VAL A 34 10.32 -21.25 -12.27
CA VAL A 34 9.04 -21.18 -11.55
C VAL A 34 8.71 -22.57 -10.99
N ASP A 35 8.35 -22.61 -9.70
CA ASP A 35 8.00 -23.85 -9.01
C ASP A 35 6.52 -23.85 -8.56
N PRO A 36 5.60 -24.41 -9.34
CA PRO A 36 4.18 -24.43 -8.98
C PRO A 36 3.86 -25.32 -7.78
N THR A 37 4.77 -26.22 -7.36
CA THR A 37 4.55 -27.09 -6.21
C THR A 37 4.73 -26.36 -4.88
N LYS A 38 5.32 -25.16 -4.90
CA LYS A 38 5.54 -24.31 -3.74
C LYS A 38 4.62 -23.09 -3.81
N THR A 39 3.50 -23.16 -3.12
CA THR A 39 2.55 -22.05 -2.96
C THR A 39 2.80 -21.38 -1.62
N TRP A 40 2.99 -20.05 -1.63
CA TRP A 40 3.14 -19.29 -0.39
C TRP A 40 1.78 -18.94 0.22
N ASN A 41 0.85 -18.43 -0.61
CA ASN A 41 -0.51 -18.12 -0.18
C ASN A 41 -1.46 -17.94 -1.39
N THR A 42 -2.76 -17.78 -1.08
CA THR A 42 -3.75 -17.26 -2.02
C THR A 42 -3.91 -15.76 -1.79
N TRP A 43 -3.80 -14.98 -2.87
CA TRP A 43 -3.80 -13.53 -2.85
C TRP A 43 -5.19 -12.97 -2.59
N ASP A 44 -5.34 -12.14 -1.53
CA ASP A 44 -6.58 -11.43 -1.22
C ASP A 44 -6.74 -10.18 -2.07
N GLY A 45 -5.64 -9.48 -2.39
CA GLY A 45 -5.72 -8.33 -3.28
C GLY A 45 -4.74 -7.20 -3.03
N TRP A 46 -4.99 -6.12 -3.76
CA TRP A 46 -4.30 -4.84 -3.69
C TRP A 46 -5.27 -3.77 -3.24
N GLY A 47 -4.78 -2.81 -2.46
CA GLY A 47 -5.65 -1.78 -1.94
C GLY A 47 -4.99 -0.46 -1.63
N SER A 48 -5.81 0.42 -1.06
CA SER A 48 -5.35 1.67 -0.48
C SER A 48 -6.09 2.01 0.80
N SER A 49 -5.43 2.75 1.70
CA SER A 49 -6.13 3.49 2.74
C SER A 49 -6.86 4.67 2.09
N LEU A 50 -8.03 5.00 2.62
CA LEU A 50 -8.85 6.12 2.17
C LEU A 50 -8.42 7.41 2.87
N ALA A 51 -8.66 7.50 4.16
CA ALA A 51 -8.19 8.59 5.03
C ALA A 51 -8.15 9.97 4.34
N TRP A 52 -7.00 10.62 4.34
CA TRP A 52 -6.82 12.02 3.98
C TRP A 52 -7.25 12.40 2.56
N TRP A 53 -6.82 11.64 1.56
CA TRP A 53 -7.16 11.95 0.18
C TRP A 53 -8.65 11.78 -0.11
N ALA A 54 -9.26 10.74 0.47
CA ALA A 54 -10.67 10.49 0.28
C ALA A 54 -11.52 11.55 0.99
N ARG A 55 -11.09 12.04 2.16
CA ARG A 55 -11.69 13.20 2.82
C ARG A 55 -11.59 14.45 1.94
N ALA A 56 -10.43 14.68 1.33
CA ALA A 56 -10.21 15.85 0.48
C ALA A 56 -11.02 15.80 -0.82
N ILE A 57 -11.09 14.62 -1.46
CA ILE A 57 -11.57 14.48 -2.84
C ILE A 57 -12.97 13.91 -2.95
N GLY A 58 -13.38 13.05 -2.00
CA GLY A 58 -14.59 12.22 -2.15
C GLY A 58 -15.91 12.96 -2.32
N GLY A 59 -15.98 14.25 -1.96
CA GLY A 59 -17.14 15.13 -2.18
C GLY A 59 -17.04 16.01 -3.44
N THR A 60 -15.92 15.96 -4.17
CA THR A 60 -15.70 16.83 -5.34
C THR A 60 -16.35 16.25 -6.60
N ARG A 61 -16.58 17.11 -7.61
CA ARG A 61 -17.10 16.66 -8.91
C ARG A 61 -16.20 15.69 -9.64
N ASN A 62 -14.90 15.67 -9.34
CA ASN A 62 -13.91 14.80 -9.97
C ASN A 62 -13.69 13.49 -9.21
N ALA A 63 -14.33 13.27 -8.06
CA ALA A 63 -14.15 12.09 -7.22
C ALA A 63 -14.29 10.78 -8.00
N GLY A 64 -15.25 10.71 -8.93
CA GLY A 64 -15.47 9.54 -9.77
C GLY A 64 -14.27 9.16 -10.66
N ILE A 65 -13.51 10.14 -11.14
CA ILE A 65 -12.32 9.90 -11.98
C ILE A 65 -11.22 9.21 -11.15
N TYR A 66 -10.99 9.66 -9.93
CA TYR A 66 -10.03 9.02 -9.02
C TYR A 66 -10.45 7.60 -8.66
N ALA A 67 -11.73 7.41 -8.37
CA ALA A 67 -12.26 6.08 -8.09
C ALA A 67 -12.12 5.14 -9.30
N ASP A 68 -12.34 5.63 -10.52
CA ASP A 68 -12.14 4.86 -11.76
C ASP A 68 -10.67 4.46 -11.94
N LEU A 69 -9.73 5.40 -11.76
CA LEU A 69 -8.29 5.16 -11.89
C LEU A 69 -7.76 4.15 -10.87
N ILE A 70 -8.31 4.14 -9.66
CA ILE A 70 -7.81 3.31 -8.56
C ILE A 70 -8.48 1.94 -8.55
N TYR A 71 -9.80 1.86 -8.71
CA TYR A 71 -10.57 0.65 -8.43
C TYR A 71 -11.03 -0.13 -9.68
N THR A 72 -10.97 0.45 -10.88
CA THR A 72 -11.26 -0.31 -12.13
C THR A 72 -9.99 -0.84 -12.79
N THR A 73 -10.15 -1.79 -13.72
CA THR A 73 -9.07 -2.23 -14.62
C THR A 73 -9.20 -1.65 -16.02
N SER A 74 -10.23 -0.85 -16.26
CA SER A 74 -10.47 -0.20 -17.55
C SER A 74 -9.47 0.91 -17.82
N ASP A 75 -9.32 1.30 -19.07
CA ASP A 75 -8.59 2.50 -19.44
C ASP A 75 -9.52 3.72 -19.29
N ILE A 76 -9.04 4.73 -18.57
CA ILE A 76 -9.79 5.93 -18.22
C ILE A 76 -9.26 7.10 -19.05
N SER A 77 -10.15 7.76 -19.79
CA SER A 77 -9.79 8.98 -20.52
C SER A 77 -9.94 10.20 -19.61
N VAL A 78 -8.86 10.95 -19.42
CA VAL A 78 -8.86 12.20 -18.68
C VAL A 78 -8.23 13.26 -19.57
N ALA A 79 -9.00 14.28 -19.95
CA ALA A 79 -8.63 15.20 -21.01
C ALA A 79 -8.29 14.45 -22.32
N GLU A 80 -7.09 14.61 -22.84
CA GLU A 80 -6.66 13.95 -24.09
C GLU A 80 -5.82 12.68 -23.86
N GLU A 81 -5.55 12.33 -22.59
CA GLU A 81 -4.72 11.18 -22.24
C GLU A 81 -5.56 10.00 -21.72
N LYS A 82 -5.02 8.79 -21.94
CA LYS A 82 -5.57 7.54 -21.38
C LYS A 82 -4.68 7.00 -20.30
N TYR A 83 -5.29 6.66 -19.18
CA TYR A 83 -4.62 6.07 -18.02
C TYR A 83 -5.22 4.70 -17.70
N PRO A 84 -4.41 3.69 -17.44
CA PRO A 84 -4.93 2.38 -17.04
C PRO A 84 -5.43 2.43 -15.61
N GLY A 85 -6.64 1.94 -15.33
CA GLY A 85 -7.09 1.78 -13.95
C GLY A 85 -6.27 0.72 -13.23
N LEU A 86 -5.97 0.92 -11.92
CA LEU A 86 -5.09 0.04 -11.15
C LEU A 86 -5.77 -1.25 -10.69
N GLY A 87 -7.11 -1.26 -10.60
CA GLY A 87 -7.89 -2.42 -10.23
C GLY A 87 -7.74 -2.85 -8.78
N PHE A 88 -7.61 -1.93 -7.84
CA PHE A 88 -7.63 -2.26 -6.43
C PHE A 88 -8.98 -2.88 -6.04
N ASN A 89 -8.94 -3.84 -5.12
CA ASN A 89 -10.14 -4.48 -4.60
C ASN A 89 -10.28 -4.38 -3.08
N ILE A 90 -9.33 -3.70 -2.40
CA ILE A 90 -9.32 -3.47 -0.96
C ILE A 90 -9.37 -1.98 -0.68
N ALA A 91 -10.24 -1.56 0.27
CA ALA A 91 -10.27 -0.21 0.79
C ALA A 91 -10.21 -0.23 2.32
N ARG A 92 -9.23 0.48 2.90
CA ARG A 92 -9.12 0.68 4.36
C ARG A 92 -9.76 2.02 4.71
N TYR A 93 -10.73 1.98 5.61
CA TYR A 93 -11.51 3.12 6.06
C TYR A 93 -11.05 3.58 7.44
N ASN A 94 -10.56 4.83 7.54
CA ASN A 94 -10.21 5.40 8.84
C ASN A 94 -11.46 5.83 9.59
N VAL A 95 -11.70 5.22 10.74
CA VAL A 95 -12.76 5.62 11.67
C VAL A 95 -12.19 6.72 12.55
N GLY A 96 -12.41 7.98 12.16
CA GLY A 96 -11.81 9.14 12.80
C GLY A 96 -12.21 9.37 14.25
N GLY A 97 -11.37 10.10 14.96
CA GLY A 97 -11.58 10.50 16.35
C GLY A 97 -11.88 11.99 16.55
N GLY A 98 -11.74 12.81 15.50
CA GLY A 98 -11.88 14.26 15.57
C GLY A 98 -13.32 14.75 15.74
N GLY A 99 -13.50 15.90 16.38
CA GLY A 99 -14.78 16.59 16.50
C GLY A 99 -14.98 17.68 15.44
N ILE A 100 -16.21 17.99 15.08
CA ILE A 100 -16.51 18.98 14.03
C ILE A 100 -16.33 20.41 14.55
N LYS A 101 -16.87 20.70 15.71
CA LYS A 101 -16.88 22.06 16.33
C LYS A 101 -16.86 21.95 17.85
N GLU A 102 -15.97 21.14 18.37
CA GLU A 102 -15.96 20.90 19.80
C GLU A 102 -15.08 21.94 20.52
N PRO A 103 -15.64 22.81 21.36
CA PRO A 103 -14.81 23.78 22.10
C PRO A 103 -13.88 23.12 23.12
N LEU A 104 -14.15 21.86 23.46
CA LEU A 104 -13.37 21.09 24.43
C LEU A 104 -12.29 20.21 23.79
N GLU A 105 -12.35 19.99 22.48
CA GLU A 105 -11.27 19.27 21.79
C GLU A 105 -10.03 20.14 21.69
N ARG A 106 -8.92 19.57 22.11
CA ARG A 106 -7.61 20.20 21.98
C ARG A 106 -7.04 19.94 20.59
N LYS A 107 -7.44 20.78 19.63
CA LYS A 107 -6.99 20.66 18.25
C LYS A 107 -5.54 21.11 18.06
N SER A 108 -4.79 20.34 17.27
CA SER A 108 -3.46 20.72 16.82
C SER A 108 -3.55 21.77 15.72
N THR A 109 -2.92 22.93 15.93
CA THR A 109 -2.77 23.95 14.88
C THR A 109 -1.78 23.57 13.78
N GLN A 110 -1.06 22.44 13.94
CA GLN A 110 -0.12 21.94 12.94
C GLN A 110 -0.75 20.91 12.00
N MET A 111 -1.95 20.39 12.34
CA MET A 111 -2.64 19.36 11.56
C MET A 111 -3.45 20.03 10.44
N PRO A 112 -3.14 19.72 9.15
CA PRO A 112 -3.97 20.17 8.05
C PRO A 112 -5.39 19.59 8.14
N TRP A 113 -6.38 20.33 7.69
CA TRP A 113 -7.79 19.96 7.77
C TRP A 113 -8.11 18.56 7.21
N PHE A 114 -7.45 18.15 6.13
CA PHE A 114 -7.70 16.87 5.48
C PHE A 114 -7.14 15.67 6.27
N ARG A 115 -6.34 15.91 7.30
CA ARG A 115 -5.80 14.89 8.22
C ARG A 115 -6.61 14.75 9.52
N ASP A 116 -7.58 15.65 9.74
CA ASP A 116 -8.49 15.63 10.88
C ASP A 116 -9.76 14.88 10.50
N ILE A 117 -9.80 13.57 10.70
CA ILE A 117 -10.95 12.75 10.34
C ILE A 117 -11.99 12.78 11.44
N HIS A 118 -13.17 13.29 11.11
CA HIS A 118 -14.23 13.47 12.09
C HIS A 118 -14.90 12.16 12.48
N GLY A 119 -15.01 11.94 13.77
CA GLY A 119 -15.72 10.79 14.32
C GLY A 119 -17.23 10.97 14.43
N TYR A 120 -17.92 9.88 14.72
CA TYR A 120 -19.38 9.81 14.71
C TYR A 120 -20.02 10.03 16.07
N TRP A 121 -19.33 9.68 17.16
CA TRP A 121 -19.88 9.77 18.52
C TRP A 121 -19.50 11.10 19.16
N THR A 122 -20.36 12.11 18.94
CA THR A 122 -20.04 13.51 19.26
C THR A 122 -20.29 13.89 20.72
N ASN A 123 -21.17 13.18 21.44
CA ASN A 123 -21.47 13.49 22.84
C ASN A 123 -20.95 12.39 23.79
N PRO A 124 -19.94 12.68 24.65
CA PRO A 124 -19.39 11.73 25.60
C PRO A 124 -20.38 11.27 26.67
N ASP A 125 -21.40 12.08 26.97
CA ASP A 125 -22.40 11.77 28.00
C ASP A 125 -23.58 10.94 27.47
N SER A 126 -23.64 10.72 26.17
CA SER A 126 -24.72 9.96 25.57
C SER A 126 -24.66 8.48 25.95
N PRO A 127 -25.82 7.82 26.14
CA PRO A 127 -25.83 6.39 26.30
C PRO A 127 -25.34 5.70 25.04
N VAL A 128 -24.67 4.56 25.24
CA VAL A 128 -24.21 3.68 24.16
C VAL A 128 -25.45 2.98 23.54
N THR A 129 -26.24 3.75 22.80
CA THR A 129 -27.32 3.20 21.99
C THR A 129 -27.03 3.49 20.54
N ASP A 130 -27.19 2.48 19.71
CA ASP A 130 -27.15 2.67 18.27
C ASP A 130 -28.17 3.73 17.88
N TYR A 131 -27.78 4.62 16.99
CA TYR A 131 -28.71 5.63 16.47
C TYR A 131 -29.22 6.66 17.49
N ALA A 132 -28.54 6.82 18.61
CA ALA A 132 -28.83 7.91 19.52
C ALA A 132 -28.62 9.26 18.80
N SER A 133 -29.39 10.28 19.23
CA SER A 133 -29.28 11.66 18.69
C SER A 133 -27.87 12.26 18.78
N ASP A 134 -27.01 11.64 19.58
CA ASP A 134 -25.64 12.09 19.84
C ASP A 134 -24.59 11.47 18.89
N TRP A 135 -25.03 10.60 17.98
CA TRP A 135 -24.22 10.08 16.90
C TRP A 135 -24.51 10.85 15.62
N ASN A 136 -23.50 11.47 15.07
CA ASN A 136 -23.64 12.24 13.84
C ASN A 136 -23.18 11.43 12.62
N TRP A 137 -24.08 10.68 12.03
CA TRP A 137 -23.80 9.85 10.85
C TRP A 137 -23.61 10.65 9.56
N ALA A 138 -23.79 11.97 9.59
CA ALA A 138 -23.49 12.84 8.46
C ALA A 138 -22.01 13.24 8.39
N THR A 139 -21.23 13.05 9.47
CA THR A 139 -19.80 13.34 9.47
C THR A 139 -19.06 12.44 8.48
N ASP A 140 -17.87 12.85 8.11
CA ASP A 140 -16.95 12.11 7.23
C ASP A 140 -17.60 11.64 5.91
N ALA A 141 -18.48 12.48 5.37
CA ALA A 141 -19.26 12.15 4.17
C ALA A 141 -18.37 11.90 2.93
N ASN A 142 -17.27 12.62 2.81
CA ASN A 142 -16.39 12.53 1.65
C ASN A 142 -15.63 11.20 1.61
N GLN A 143 -15.00 10.79 2.73
CA GLN A 143 -14.30 9.50 2.80
C GLN A 143 -15.29 8.34 2.57
N ARG A 144 -16.47 8.43 3.19
CA ARG A 144 -17.56 7.47 2.97
C ARG A 144 -18.00 7.42 1.52
N SER A 145 -18.16 8.57 0.86
CA SER A 145 -18.50 8.65 -0.57
C SER A 145 -17.48 7.92 -1.43
N MET A 146 -16.19 8.13 -1.17
CA MET A 146 -15.13 7.43 -1.89
C MET A 146 -15.15 5.91 -1.64
N MET A 147 -15.43 5.48 -0.41
CA MET A 147 -15.58 4.05 -0.10
C MET A 147 -16.74 3.41 -0.89
N LEU A 148 -17.86 4.11 -1.00
CA LEU A 148 -19.01 3.64 -1.79
C LEU A 148 -18.68 3.60 -3.29
N MET A 149 -17.97 4.60 -3.80
CA MET A 149 -17.50 4.61 -5.19
C MET A 149 -16.50 3.45 -5.45
N ALA A 150 -15.64 3.11 -4.49
CA ALA A 150 -14.75 1.97 -4.59
C ALA A 150 -15.52 0.65 -4.69
N ARG A 151 -16.53 0.45 -3.82
CA ARG A 151 -17.44 -0.71 -3.87
C ARG A 151 -18.10 -0.85 -5.24
N ASP A 152 -18.66 0.24 -5.74
CA ASP A 152 -19.38 0.26 -7.00
C ASP A 152 -18.48 -0.03 -8.23
N ARG A 153 -17.15 0.01 -8.03
CA ARG A 153 -16.12 -0.30 -9.04
C ARG A 153 -15.41 -1.63 -8.82
N GLY A 154 -15.91 -2.44 -7.88
CA GLY A 154 -15.44 -3.81 -7.68
C GLY A 154 -14.53 -4.01 -6.48
N ALA A 155 -14.30 -2.99 -5.63
CA ALA A 155 -13.72 -3.24 -4.33
C ALA A 155 -14.69 -4.10 -3.49
N ASN A 156 -14.18 -5.20 -2.93
CA ASN A 156 -14.97 -6.22 -2.27
C ASN A 156 -14.43 -6.64 -0.89
N LEU A 157 -13.28 -6.09 -0.50
CA LEU A 157 -12.69 -6.25 0.81
C LEU A 157 -12.55 -4.89 1.48
N PHE A 158 -13.20 -4.73 2.63
CA PHE A 158 -13.20 -3.50 3.39
C PHE A 158 -12.67 -3.76 4.79
N GLU A 159 -11.75 -2.91 5.25
CA GLU A 159 -11.19 -2.90 6.60
C GLU A 159 -11.44 -1.56 7.25
N MET A 160 -11.84 -1.56 8.52
CA MET A 160 -11.78 -0.37 9.37
C MET A 160 -10.45 -0.32 10.11
N PHE A 161 -9.88 0.86 10.25
CA PHE A 161 -8.79 1.12 11.18
C PHE A 161 -9.02 2.46 11.90
N SER A 162 -8.30 2.70 12.97
CA SER A 162 -8.42 3.93 13.76
C SER A 162 -7.04 4.49 14.07
N ASP A 163 -6.77 5.72 13.59
CA ASP A 163 -5.55 6.46 13.94
C ASP A 163 -5.57 6.91 15.40
N SER A 164 -6.75 7.23 15.91
CA SER A 164 -6.96 7.67 17.30
C SER A 164 -8.39 7.35 17.76
N PRO A 165 -8.59 7.02 19.03
CA PRO A 165 -9.92 7.05 19.65
C PRO A 165 -10.58 8.42 19.49
N MET A 166 -11.91 8.51 19.73
CA MET A 166 -12.57 9.82 19.80
C MET A 166 -11.82 10.74 20.75
N TRP A 167 -11.66 12.01 20.37
CA TRP A 167 -10.88 13.00 21.12
C TRP A 167 -11.19 13.03 22.62
N TRP A 168 -12.46 12.87 23.00
CA TRP A 168 -12.88 12.87 24.42
C TRP A 168 -12.55 11.57 25.17
N MET A 169 -12.15 10.52 24.45
CA MET A 169 -11.65 9.27 25.06
C MET A 169 -10.15 9.35 25.39
N ASN A 170 -9.47 10.33 24.85
CA ASN A 170 -8.01 10.52 25.06
C ASN A 170 -7.75 11.38 26.30
N GLU A 171 -6.68 11.06 27.03
CA GLU A 171 -6.29 11.71 28.28
C GLU A 171 -6.13 13.24 28.18
N ASN A 172 -5.64 13.71 27.05
CA ASN A 172 -5.42 15.15 26.80
C ASN A 172 -6.49 15.79 25.91
N HIS A 173 -7.56 15.09 25.61
CA HIS A 173 -8.64 15.53 24.74
C HIS A 173 -8.19 15.91 23.32
N SER A 174 -7.20 15.23 22.77
CA SER A 174 -6.68 15.44 21.41
C SER A 174 -6.56 14.13 20.66
N THR A 175 -6.75 14.17 19.33
CA THR A 175 -6.49 13.05 18.42
C THR A 175 -5.06 13.02 17.87
N SER A 176 -4.28 14.09 18.11
CA SER A 176 -2.95 14.25 17.49
C SER A 176 -1.79 13.88 18.43
N GLY A 177 -1.99 12.83 19.23
CA GLY A 177 -1.01 12.33 20.17
C GLY A 177 -1.20 12.82 21.61
N SER A 178 -0.48 12.21 22.54
CA SER A 178 -0.47 12.56 23.96
C SER A 178 0.57 13.64 24.28
N ASP A 179 0.50 14.25 25.46
CA ASP A 179 1.44 15.30 25.87
C ASP A 179 2.89 14.82 26.01
N GLY A 180 3.10 13.56 26.31
CA GLY A 180 4.44 12.98 26.52
C GLY A 180 4.81 11.85 25.57
N GLY A 181 3.93 11.44 24.66
CA GLY A 181 4.11 10.27 23.80
C GLY A 181 3.89 8.94 24.53
N GLY A 182 3.15 8.95 25.63
CA GLY A 182 2.62 7.76 26.31
C GLY A 182 1.23 7.41 25.79
N ASP A 183 0.55 6.46 26.45
CA ASP A 183 -0.82 6.08 26.13
C ASP A 183 -1.72 7.29 25.94
N CYS A 184 -2.47 7.32 24.83
CA CYS A 184 -3.44 8.38 24.63
C CYS A 184 -4.80 8.01 25.26
N LEU A 185 -5.22 6.77 25.10
CA LEU A 185 -6.54 6.30 25.55
C LEU A 185 -6.62 6.31 27.07
N ASN A 186 -7.58 7.04 27.62
CA ASN A 186 -7.93 6.94 29.02
C ASN A 186 -8.51 5.54 29.33
N PRO A 187 -7.93 4.78 30.28
CA PRO A 187 -8.37 3.42 30.58
C PRO A 187 -9.87 3.30 30.92
N ALA A 188 -10.48 4.36 31.46
CA ALA A 188 -11.92 4.40 31.75
C ALA A 188 -12.81 4.30 30.49
N TYR A 189 -12.26 4.62 29.32
CA TYR A 189 -12.97 4.61 28.05
C TYR A 189 -12.65 3.41 27.16
N SER A 190 -11.84 2.46 27.58
CA SER A 190 -11.45 1.29 26.77
C SER A 190 -12.67 0.54 26.18
N LYS A 191 -13.70 0.27 26.98
CA LYS A 191 -14.95 -0.33 26.51
C LYS A 191 -15.71 0.56 25.54
N ARG A 192 -15.72 1.88 25.77
CA ARG A 192 -16.39 2.83 24.86
C ARG A 192 -15.69 2.90 23.51
N PHE A 193 -14.38 2.84 23.47
CA PHE A 193 -13.62 2.78 22.23
C PHE A 193 -13.98 1.52 21.43
N ALA A 194 -13.99 0.36 22.06
CA ALA A 194 -14.41 -0.88 21.42
C ALA A 194 -15.87 -0.81 20.91
N THR A 195 -16.76 -0.22 21.72
CA THR A 195 -18.16 0.00 21.33
C THR A 195 -18.27 0.98 20.16
N TYR A 196 -17.45 2.03 20.14
CA TYR A 196 -17.40 2.98 19.03
C TYR A 196 -17.13 2.26 17.71
N LEU A 197 -16.05 1.50 17.63
CA LEU A 197 -15.67 0.77 16.42
C LEU A 197 -16.73 -0.26 16.00
N SER A 198 -17.23 -1.05 16.96
CA SER A 198 -18.24 -2.07 16.65
C SER A 198 -19.57 -1.46 16.19
N THR A 199 -19.98 -0.31 16.76
CA THR A 199 -21.19 0.40 16.34
C THR A 199 -21.06 0.97 14.93
N VAL A 200 -19.90 1.56 14.58
CA VAL A 200 -19.62 2.02 13.21
C VAL A 200 -19.69 0.85 12.23
N GLY A 201 -19.05 -0.29 12.57
CA GLY A 201 -19.09 -1.48 11.74
C GLY A 201 -20.49 -2.02 11.48
N ARG A 202 -21.33 -2.07 12.54
CA ARG A 202 -22.73 -2.47 12.40
C ARG A 202 -23.54 -1.47 11.58
N TYR A 203 -23.39 -0.17 11.83
CA TYR A 203 -24.08 0.87 11.07
C TYR A 203 -23.72 0.83 9.59
N ALA A 204 -22.46 0.61 9.27
CA ALA A 204 -21.99 0.48 7.89
C ALA A 204 -22.66 -0.71 7.18
N ARG A 205 -22.76 -1.85 7.84
CA ARG A 205 -23.45 -3.03 7.32
C ARG A 205 -24.94 -2.73 7.08
N ASP A 206 -25.61 -2.12 8.05
CA ASP A 206 -27.06 -1.97 8.06
C ASP A 206 -27.54 -0.79 7.18
N HIS A 207 -26.72 0.26 6.99
CA HIS A 207 -27.11 1.50 6.30
C HIS A 207 -26.27 1.88 5.08
N TRP A 208 -24.98 1.46 5.03
CA TRP A 208 -24.11 1.81 3.89
C TRP A 208 -23.94 0.68 2.89
N ASN A 209 -24.49 -0.50 3.19
CA ASN A 209 -24.24 -1.73 2.42
C ASN A 209 -22.73 -1.99 2.26
N ILE A 210 -22.00 -1.79 3.37
CA ILE A 210 -20.57 -2.10 3.51
C ILE A 210 -20.40 -3.10 4.64
N HIS A 211 -19.85 -4.27 4.30
CA HIS A 211 -19.51 -5.28 5.29
C HIS A 211 -17.98 -5.27 5.48
N PHE A 212 -17.54 -4.71 6.60
CA PHE A 212 -16.12 -4.75 6.94
C PHE A 212 -15.71 -6.17 7.30
N ARG A 213 -14.62 -6.64 6.69
CA ARG A 213 -14.07 -7.98 6.97
C ARG A 213 -13.20 -8.01 8.21
N SER A 214 -12.69 -6.85 8.59
CA SER A 214 -11.77 -6.70 9.71
C SER A 214 -11.83 -5.30 10.31
N VAL A 215 -11.44 -5.23 11.59
CA VAL A 215 -11.30 -4.00 12.36
C VAL A 215 -9.93 -3.99 13.02
N GLU A 216 -9.17 -2.93 12.76
CA GLU A 216 -7.91 -2.59 13.40
C GLU A 216 -8.15 -1.45 14.39
N ALA A 217 -7.88 -1.69 15.69
CA ALA A 217 -8.08 -0.66 16.71
C ALA A 217 -6.93 0.34 16.79
N PHE A 218 -5.83 0.06 16.14
CA PHE A 218 -4.59 0.81 16.24
C PHE A 218 -4.10 1.25 14.87
N ASN A 219 -3.21 2.24 14.89
CA ASN A 219 -2.33 2.58 13.79
C ASN A 219 -0.98 2.95 14.40
N GLU A 220 0.05 2.17 14.09
CA GLU A 220 1.42 2.38 14.60
C GLU A 220 1.49 2.59 16.12
N PRO A 221 0.99 1.65 16.94
CA PRO A 221 0.78 1.90 18.36
C PRO A 221 2.07 1.96 19.19
N SER A 222 3.15 1.26 18.81
CA SER A 222 4.37 1.18 19.61
C SER A 222 5.23 2.43 19.63
N PRO A 223 5.38 3.20 18.55
CA PRO A 223 6.21 4.40 18.55
C PRO A 223 5.71 5.49 19.50
N ARG A 224 6.65 6.17 20.17
CA ARG A 224 6.38 7.26 21.11
C ARG A 224 6.52 8.66 20.49
N TRP A 225 6.49 8.75 19.17
CA TRP A 225 6.48 10.04 18.48
C TRP A 225 5.08 10.67 18.38
N TRP A 226 4.02 9.94 18.72
CA TRP A 226 2.67 10.47 18.79
C TRP A 226 2.53 11.47 19.94
N LYS A 227 2.97 12.70 19.69
CA LYS A 227 3.02 13.78 20.67
C LYS A 227 2.22 14.99 20.21
N PHE A 228 1.43 15.53 21.12
CA PHE A 228 0.73 16.80 20.89
C PHE A 228 1.72 17.99 20.95
N PRO A 229 1.61 18.98 20.05
CA PRO A 229 0.73 19.03 18.88
C PRO A 229 1.31 18.23 17.69
N GLY A 230 0.57 17.25 17.21
CA GLY A 230 0.94 16.44 16.05
C GLY A 230 0.46 17.04 14.73
N ARG A 231 1.01 16.57 13.62
CA ARG A 231 0.64 17.00 12.26
C ARG A 231 -0.42 16.11 11.61
N GLN A 232 -0.88 15.10 12.31
CA GLN A 232 -1.90 14.13 11.91
C GLN A 232 -2.53 13.51 13.16
N GLU A 233 -3.64 12.80 13.01
CA GLU A 233 -4.13 11.89 14.03
C GLU A 233 -3.12 10.79 14.30
N GLY A 234 -3.05 10.31 15.53
CA GLY A 234 -2.16 9.23 15.94
C GLY A 234 -2.18 9.04 17.45
N CYS A 235 -1.99 7.80 17.88
CA CYS A 235 -2.09 7.43 19.28
C CYS A 235 -1.08 6.32 19.62
N HIS A 236 -0.28 6.55 20.66
CA HIS A 236 0.52 5.49 21.24
C HIS A 236 -0.35 4.62 22.16
N PHE A 237 -0.15 3.32 22.12
CA PHE A 237 -0.76 2.34 23.03
C PHE A 237 0.34 1.45 23.61
N ASP A 238 0.54 1.49 24.91
CA ASP A 238 1.40 0.52 25.59
C ASP A 238 0.84 -0.90 25.37
N LEU A 239 1.71 -1.91 25.43
CA LEU A 239 1.31 -3.29 25.14
C LEU A 239 0.18 -3.82 26.05
N SER A 240 0.10 -3.33 27.29
CA SER A 240 -1.01 -3.64 28.22
C SER A 240 -2.34 -3.06 27.72
N THR A 241 -2.32 -1.86 27.18
CA THR A 241 -3.49 -1.18 26.63
C THR A 241 -3.93 -1.84 25.31
N GLN A 242 -2.98 -2.25 24.47
CA GLN A 242 -3.28 -3.04 23.27
C GLN A 242 -4.01 -4.35 23.64
N ARG A 243 -3.53 -5.11 24.63
CA ARG A 243 -4.19 -6.35 25.10
C ARG A 243 -5.61 -6.12 25.57
N THR A 244 -5.81 -5.08 26.37
CA THR A 244 -7.14 -4.74 26.89
C THR A 244 -8.08 -4.33 25.75
N SER A 245 -7.63 -3.45 24.87
CA SER A 245 -8.42 -2.96 23.74
C SER A 245 -8.81 -4.07 22.77
N LEU A 246 -7.93 -5.03 22.49
CA LEU A 246 -8.23 -6.18 21.62
C LEU A 246 -9.30 -7.09 22.25
N ALA A 247 -9.22 -7.35 23.55
CA ALA A 247 -10.21 -8.17 24.25
C ALA A 247 -11.58 -7.48 24.28
N GLU A 248 -11.63 -6.19 24.56
CA GLU A 248 -12.87 -5.40 24.55
C GLU A 248 -13.45 -5.28 23.12
N LEU A 249 -12.60 -5.09 22.10
CA LEU A 249 -13.04 -5.01 20.71
C LEU A 249 -13.68 -6.32 20.27
N ARG A 250 -13.06 -7.48 20.53
CA ARG A 250 -13.66 -8.77 20.18
C ARG A 250 -15.03 -8.95 20.84
N SER A 251 -15.09 -8.63 22.15
CA SER A 251 -16.34 -8.70 22.90
C SER A 251 -17.44 -7.76 22.35
N ALA A 252 -17.06 -6.54 21.97
CA ALA A 252 -17.98 -5.55 21.41
C ALA A 252 -18.49 -5.94 20.01
N LEU A 253 -17.62 -6.48 19.16
CA LEU A 253 -17.99 -7.01 17.84
C LEU A 253 -18.97 -8.17 17.97
N ASP A 254 -18.75 -9.09 18.91
CA ASP A 254 -19.65 -10.21 19.17
C ASP A 254 -21.02 -9.73 19.67
N ALA A 255 -21.03 -8.77 20.60
CA ALA A 255 -22.25 -8.17 21.10
C ALA A 255 -23.05 -7.39 20.02
N ALA A 256 -22.33 -6.83 19.03
CA ALA A 256 -22.92 -6.15 17.87
C ALA A 256 -23.40 -7.10 16.76
N GLY A 257 -23.26 -8.43 16.92
CA GLY A 257 -23.60 -9.42 15.92
C GLY A 257 -22.67 -9.42 14.71
N LEU A 258 -21.39 -9.03 14.92
CA LEU A 258 -20.32 -9.00 13.91
C LEU A 258 -19.33 -10.14 14.16
N HIS A 259 -19.83 -11.36 14.33
CA HIS A 259 -19.02 -12.54 14.69
C HIS A 259 -18.01 -12.94 13.62
N ASP A 260 -18.29 -12.63 12.37
CA ASP A 260 -17.44 -12.93 11.20
C ASP A 260 -16.43 -11.82 10.88
N VAL A 261 -16.50 -10.69 11.58
CA VAL A 261 -15.54 -9.59 11.43
C VAL A 261 -14.30 -9.89 12.27
N LEU A 262 -13.13 -9.93 11.62
CA LEU A 262 -11.87 -10.20 12.28
C LEU A 262 -11.44 -9.01 13.13
N THR A 263 -10.98 -9.26 14.34
CA THR A 263 -10.10 -8.34 15.05
C THR A 263 -8.69 -8.54 14.50
N VAL A 264 -8.05 -7.48 14.03
CA VAL A 264 -6.68 -7.54 13.48
C VAL A 264 -5.75 -6.67 14.30
N ALA A 265 -4.48 -6.97 14.27
CA ALA A 265 -3.46 -6.26 15.06
C ALA A 265 -2.02 -6.61 14.58
N SER A 266 -1.03 -5.78 14.91
CA SER A 266 -1.20 -4.48 15.61
C SER A 266 -0.99 -3.28 14.70
N ASP A 267 -0.87 -3.46 13.39
CA ASP A 267 -0.69 -2.39 12.40
C ASP A 267 0.55 -1.52 12.71
N GLU A 268 1.61 -2.18 13.13
CA GLU A 268 2.84 -1.52 13.54
C GLU A 268 3.55 -0.85 12.36
N ASN A 269 4.24 0.24 12.63
CA ASN A 269 4.93 1.07 11.63
C ASN A 269 5.94 0.29 10.78
N SER A 270 6.58 -0.70 11.37
CA SER A 270 7.62 -1.49 10.71
C SER A 270 7.50 -2.97 11.02
N VAL A 271 8.14 -3.78 10.17
CA VAL A 271 8.26 -5.23 10.40
C VAL A 271 8.99 -5.54 11.72
N ASP A 272 9.94 -4.68 12.12
CA ASP A 272 10.69 -4.81 13.37
C ASP A 272 9.78 -4.62 14.57
N ASP A 273 8.97 -3.57 14.56
CA ASP A 273 8.01 -3.29 15.62
C ASP A 273 6.94 -4.38 15.69
N ALA A 274 6.43 -4.82 14.53
CA ALA A 274 5.45 -5.89 14.46
C ALA A 274 5.99 -7.21 15.02
N LEU A 275 7.23 -7.58 14.70
CA LEU A 275 7.88 -8.77 15.25
C LEU A 275 8.06 -8.64 16.76
N ASN A 276 8.47 -7.47 17.24
CA ASN A 276 8.64 -7.21 18.67
C ASN A 276 7.29 -7.30 19.40
N THR A 277 6.26 -6.61 18.90
CA THR A 277 4.91 -6.66 19.49
C THR A 277 4.37 -8.07 19.48
N TRP A 278 4.43 -8.79 18.35
CA TRP A 278 3.96 -10.17 18.25
C TRP A 278 4.63 -11.09 19.26
N ASN A 279 5.93 -10.99 19.44
CA ASN A 279 6.68 -11.83 20.39
C ASN A 279 6.36 -11.54 21.86
N ASN A 280 5.93 -10.32 22.17
CA ASN A 280 5.60 -9.91 23.54
C ASN A 280 4.11 -9.99 23.89
N LEU A 281 3.23 -10.28 22.92
CA LEU A 281 1.83 -10.60 23.22
C LEU A 281 1.74 -11.99 23.86
N ASP A 282 0.82 -12.14 24.80
CA ASP A 282 0.49 -13.44 25.38
C ASP A 282 -0.41 -14.29 24.44
N ASP A 283 -0.48 -15.59 24.70
CA ASP A 283 -1.22 -16.53 23.84
C ASP A 283 -2.72 -16.24 23.80
N ARG A 284 -3.29 -15.74 24.91
CA ARG A 284 -4.70 -15.33 24.96
C ARG A 284 -4.96 -14.19 24.00
N THR A 285 -4.13 -13.15 24.03
CA THR A 285 -4.25 -12.02 23.11
C THR A 285 -4.02 -12.44 21.65
N ARG A 286 -2.97 -13.24 21.39
CA ARG A 286 -2.73 -13.78 20.04
C ARG A 286 -3.91 -14.58 19.50
N SER A 287 -4.61 -15.33 20.38
CA SER A 287 -5.79 -16.11 19.97
C SER A 287 -6.94 -15.25 19.44
N GLN A 288 -7.07 -14.01 19.94
CA GLN A 288 -8.10 -13.06 19.52
C GLN A 288 -7.79 -12.36 18.20
N ILE A 289 -6.53 -12.36 17.77
CA ILE A 289 -6.09 -11.76 16.51
C ILE A 289 -6.41 -12.72 15.36
N GLY A 290 -7.27 -12.31 14.45
CA GLY A 290 -7.65 -13.09 13.27
C GLY A 290 -6.65 -12.97 12.11
N ARG A 291 -5.89 -11.87 12.05
CA ARG A 291 -4.86 -11.58 11.04
C ARG A 291 -3.85 -10.59 11.62
N ILE A 292 -2.59 -10.73 11.21
CA ILE A 292 -1.54 -9.76 11.54
C ILE A 292 -1.47 -8.73 10.42
N ASN A 293 -1.63 -7.46 10.79
CA ASN A 293 -1.37 -6.31 9.94
C ASN A 293 -0.01 -5.70 10.29
N VAL A 294 0.71 -5.22 9.28
CA VAL A 294 2.02 -4.57 9.45
C VAL A 294 2.27 -3.56 8.34
N HIS A 295 2.88 -2.42 8.69
CA HIS A 295 3.36 -1.43 7.72
C HIS A 295 4.77 -1.74 7.23
N GLY A 296 5.10 -1.22 6.07
CA GLY A 296 6.40 -1.42 5.42
C GLY A 296 7.38 -0.26 5.57
N TYR A 297 7.14 0.67 6.51
CA TYR A 297 7.99 1.83 6.68
C TYR A 297 9.33 1.47 7.33
N PHE A 298 10.34 2.34 7.13
CA PHE A 298 11.71 2.19 7.63
C PHE A 298 12.39 0.85 7.32
N ALA A 299 11.70 0.02 6.60
CA ALA A 299 12.27 -1.20 6.09
C ALA A 299 13.33 -0.85 5.04
N GLY A 300 14.41 -0.15 5.41
CA GLY A 300 15.47 0.35 4.56
C GLY A 300 15.87 -0.57 3.38
N THR A 301 16.67 -0.12 2.43
CA THR A 301 17.22 -0.93 1.32
C THR A 301 18.28 -1.94 1.77
N GLU A 302 18.54 -1.99 3.07
CA GLU A 302 19.57 -2.78 3.70
C GLU A 302 19.31 -4.29 3.64
N PRO A 303 20.35 -5.12 3.65
CA PRO A 303 20.22 -6.59 3.58
C PRO A 303 19.41 -7.21 4.74
N TYR A 304 19.16 -6.47 5.82
CA TYR A 304 18.33 -6.88 6.96
C TYR A 304 16.83 -6.98 6.66
N ARG A 305 16.36 -6.45 5.57
CA ARG A 305 14.93 -6.44 5.21
C ARG A 305 14.33 -7.84 5.08
N GLY A 306 15.09 -8.79 4.54
CA GLY A 306 14.60 -10.15 4.34
C GLY A 306 14.42 -10.90 5.64
N ALA A 307 15.44 -10.98 6.49
CA ALA A 307 15.46 -11.86 7.66
C ALA A 307 14.34 -11.59 8.68
N LYS A 308 14.00 -10.33 8.95
CA LYS A 308 12.92 -10.00 9.88
C LYS A 308 11.54 -10.24 9.29
N ARG A 309 11.37 -10.06 7.98
CA ARG A 309 10.16 -10.45 7.27
C ARG A 309 9.91 -11.95 7.38
N GLU A 310 10.94 -12.75 7.16
CA GLU A 310 10.88 -14.21 7.28
C GLU A 310 10.58 -14.65 8.72
N LEU A 311 11.14 -13.97 9.74
CA LEU A 311 10.85 -14.25 11.15
C LEU A 311 9.39 -13.95 11.50
N LEU A 312 8.85 -12.81 11.07
CA LEU A 312 7.45 -12.47 11.29
C LEU A 312 6.52 -13.45 10.54
N SER A 313 6.86 -13.78 9.30
CA SER A 313 6.15 -14.78 8.50
C SER A 313 6.11 -16.14 9.18
N ALA A 314 7.26 -16.62 9.70
CA ALA A 314 7.35 -17.88 10.44
C ALA A 314 6.54 -17.85 11.74
N GLY A 315 6.58 -16.74 12.48
CA GLY A 315 5.78 -16.52 13.68
C GLY A 315 4.28 -16.57 13.39
N ALA A 316 3.84 -15.90 12.32
CA ALA A 316 2.46 -15.91 11.86
C ALA A 316 2.01 -17.31 11.42
N ALA A 317 2.83 -18.01 10.63
CA ALA A 317 2.56 -19.35 10.15
C ALA A 317 2.44 -20.35 11.31
N SER A 318 3.33 -20.27 12.32
CA SER A 318 3.28 -21.15 13.51
C SER A 318 1.99 -20.97 14.31
N ALA A 319 1.43 -19.76 14.30
CA ALA A 319 0.15 -19.44 14.92
C ALA A 319 -1.05 -19.60 13.96
N SER A 320 -0.85 -20.05 12.73
CA SER A 320 -1.87 -20.15 11.68
C SER A 320 -2.59 -18.80 11.42
N LYS A 321 -1.86 -17.69 11.49
CA LYS A 321 -2.39 -16.35 11.23
C LYS A 321 -1.97 -15.88 9.85
N PRO A 322 -2.92 -15.41 9.02
CA PRO A 322 -2.57 -14.70 7.78
C PRO A 322 -1.91 -13.35 8.08
N LEU A 323 -1.16 -12.84 7.11
CA LEU A 323 -0.52 -11.52 7.14
C LEU A 323 -1.09 -10.63 6.03
N TRP A 324 -1.23 -9.34 6.32
CA TRP A 324 -1.34 -8.28 5.32
C TRP A 324 -0.19 -7.29 5.51
N MET A 325 0.43 -6.88 4.41
CA MET A 325 1.14 -5.62 4.35
C MET A 325 0.08 -4.54 4.23
N SER A 326 -0.36 -4.02 5.37
CA SER A 326 -1.56 -3.19 5.49
C SER A 326 -1.32 -1.74 5.13
N GLU A 327 -0.04 -1.32 5.06
CA GLU A 327 0.28 0.05 4.66
C GLU A 327 1.72 0.21 4.20
N TYR A 328 1.89 0.90 3.10
CA TYR A 328 3.19 1.34 2.58
C TYR A 328 3.06 2.61 1.74
N GLY A 329 4.03 3.48 1.85
CA GLY A 329 4.24 4.63 1.00
C GLY A 329 5.68 5.11 1.07
N ASP A 330 6.12 5.82 0.05
CA ASP A 330 7.47 6.41 -0.02
C ASP A 330 7.48 7.67 -0.87
N GLY A 331 8.54 8.48 -0.74
CA GLY A 331 8.74 9.72 -1.47
C GLY A 331 9.33 9.56 -2.87
N ASP A 332 9.60 8.35 -3.34
CA ASP A 332 10.17 8.10 -4.67
C ASP A 332 9.09 8.07 -5.76
N ALA A 333 8.87 9.19 -6.43
CA ALA A 333 7.88 9.32 -7.51
C ALA A 333 8.19 8.44 -8.73
N SER A 334 9.42 7.90 -8.84
CA SER A 334 9.79 7.00 -9.94
C SER A 334 9.17 5.60 -9.79
N GLY A 335 8.98 5.14 -8.54
CA GLY A 335 8.44 3.83 -8.22
C GLY A 335 9.48 2.71 -8.15
N LEU A 336 10.78 3.03 -8.17
CA LEU A 336 11.81 2.01 -7.99
C LEU A 336 11.76 1.42 -6.59
N THR A 337 11.73 2.29 -5.56
CA THR A 337 11.63 1.90 -4.16
C THR A 337 10.34 1.11 -3.88
N LEU A 338 9.23 1.54 -4.48
CA LEU A 338 7.95 0.83 -4.40
C LEU A 338 8.04 -0.60 -4.95
N ALA A 339 8.59 -0.77 -6.17
CA ALA A 339 8.73 -2.09 -6.77
C ALA A 339 9.62 -3.03 -5.94
N GLN A 340 10.75 -2.51 -5.42
CA GLN A 340 11.64 -3.25 -4.54
C GLN A 340 10.93 -3.67 -3.24
N SER A 341 10.15 -2.78 -2.63
CA SER A 341 9.40 -3.07 -1.41
C SER A 341 8.35 -4.15 -1.63
N ILE A 342 7.59 -4.09 -2.72
CA ILE A 342 6.62 -5.15 -3.07
C ILE A 342 7.31 -6.51 -3.21
N LEU A 343 8.44 -6.57 -3.93
CA LEU A 343 9.19 -7.80 -4.11
C LEU A 343 9.67 -8.38 -2.77
N LEU A 344 10.24 -7.54 -1.91
CA LEU A 344 10.74 -7.95 -0.60
C LEU A 344 9.61 -8.44 0.31
N ASP A 345 8.49 -7.72 0.34
CA ASP A 345 7.35 -8.07 1.17
C ASP A 345 6.70 -9.37 0.70
N VAL A 346 6.40 -9.50 -0.59
CA VAL A 346 5.76 -10.71 -1.12
C VAL A 346 6.64 -11.94 -0.92
N ARG A 347 7.96 -11.79 -1.07
CA ARG A 347 8.91 -12.90 -0.97
C ARG A 347 9.32 -13.24 0.46
N GLY A 348 9.33 -12.29 1.37
CA GLY A 348 9.81 -12.48 2.75
C GLY A 348 8.69 -12.60 3.79
N LEU A 349 7.65 -11.77 3.69
CA LEU A 349 6.49 -11.84 4.60
C LEU A 349 5.45 -12.85 4.16
N HIS A 350 5.38 -13.16 2.86
CA HIS A 350 4.29 -13.92 2.28
C HIS A 350 2.89 -13.37 2.64
N PRO A 351 2.65 -12.05 2.50
CA PRO A 351 1.37 -11.46 2.86
C PRO A 351 0.30 -11.91 1.87
N LYS A 352 -0.96 -11.92 2.31
CA LYS A 352 -2.11 -12.21 1.44
C LYS A 352 -2.62 -10.96 0.71
N ALA A 353 -2.25 -9.76 1.18
CA ALA A 353 -2.57 -8.49 0.53
C ALA A 353 -1.44 -7.49 0.72
N TRP A 354 -1.43 -6.49 -0.16
CA TRP A 354 -0.50 -5.38 -0.09
C TRP A 354 -1.25 -4.07 -0.36
N ILE A 355 -1.12 -3.08 0.53
CA ILE A 355 -1.97 -1.88 0.55
C ILE A 355 -1.08 -0.64 0.51
N TYR A 356 -1.37 0.24 -0.44
CA TYR A 356 -0.71 1.53 -0.58
C TYR A 356 -1.36 2.56 0.35
N TRP A 357 -0.52 3.39 1.04
CA TRP A 357 -1.05 4.34 2.03
C TRP A 357 -2.03 5.31 1.38
N GLN A 358 -1.56 6.18 0.47
CA GLN A 358 -2.41 7.15 -0.20
C GLN A 358 -2.13 7.25 -1.68
N PRO A 359 -3.07 6.80 -2.53
CA PRO A 359 -2.90 6.90 -3.98
C PRO A 359 -2.91 8.34 -4.49
N VAL A 360 -3.53 9.28 -3.75
CA VAL A 360 -3.60 10.69 -4.13
C VAL A 360 -2.99 11.55 -3.03
N GLU A 361 -2.07 12.42 -3.41
CA GLU A 361 -1.35 13.33 -2.50
C GLU A 361 -1.32 14.75 -3.07
N PRO A 362 -1.07 15.77 -2.23
CA PRO A 362 -0.89 17.14 -2.70
C PRO A 362 0.21 17.27 -3.74
N GLU A 363 0.13 18.33 -4.53
CA GLU A 363 1.18 18.66 -5.48
C GLU A 363 2.54 18.84 -4.79
N GLY A 364 3.60 18.41 -5.46
CA GLY A 364 4.97 18.42 -4.91
C GLY A 364 5.32 17.23 -4.04
N SER A 365 4.35 16.42 -3.60
CA SER A 365 4.61 15.17 -2.90
C SER A 365 5.04 14.08 -3.87
N GLY A 366 6.14 13.39 -3.55
CA GLY A 366 6.54 12.14 -4.24
C GLY A 366 5.78 10.91 -3.74
N TRP A 367 4.95 11.05 -2.69
CA TRP A 367 4.25 9.94 -2.06
C TRP A 367 3.06 9.44 -2.89
N GLY A 368 2.29 10.34 -3.50
CA GLY A 368 1.12 9.96 -4.29
C GLY A 368 1.45 9.19 -5.56
N LEU A 369 0.55 8.31 -5.96
CA LEU A 369 0.50 7.79 -7.33
C LEU A 369 0.03 8.87 -8.28
N ILE A 370 -0.88 9.71 -7.79
CA ILE A 370 -1.48 10.86 -8.45
C ILE A 370 -1.29 12.07 -7.53
N ASN A 371 -0.94 13.21 -8.09
CA ASN A 371 -0.91 14.48 -7.37
C ASN A 371 -2.14 15.33 -7.74
N ALA A 372 -2.79 15.86 -6.72
CA ALA A 372 -3.94 16.73 -6.83
C ALA A 372 -3.74 18.00 -5.98
N ASP A 373 -4.35 19.09 -6.40
CA ASP A 373 -4.29 20.36 -5.67
C ASP A 373 -5.48 20.46 -4.71
N TYR A 374 -5.26 20.22 -3.41
CA TYR A 374 -6.28 20.30 -2.36
C TYR A 374 -5.78 20.86 -1.02
N VAL A 375 -4.55 21.38 -0.98
CA VAL A 375 -3.92 21.83 0.29
C VAL A 375 -4.50 23.14 0.77
N ASP A 376 -4.75 24.06 -0.16
CA ASP A 376 -5.08 25.47 0.14
C ASP A 376 -6.59 25.75 0.23
N THR A 377 -7.43 24.73 0.23
CA THR A 377 -8.87 24.89 0.41
C THR A 377 -9.21 24.93 1.90
N ASP A 378 -9.56 26.10 2.41
CA ASP A 378 -9.86 26.31 3.84
C ASP A 378 -11.14 25.64 4.32
N ASP A 379 -11.98 25.13 3.47
CA ASP A 379 -13.16 24.39 3.86
C ASP A 379 -13.61 23.44 2.74
N GLN A 380 -13.69 22.29 3.16
CA GLN A 380 -13.96 21.03 2.51
C GLN A 380 -15.32 20.93 1.85
N ALA A 381 -16.29 21.67 2.30
CA ALA A 381 -17.65 21.55 1.80
C ALA A 381 -17.79 22.13 0.38
N ASN A 382 -16.88 22.99 -0.05
CA ASN A 382 -16.98 23.72 -1.31
C ASN A 382 -15.68 23.82 -2.12
N GLY A 383 -14.59 23.16 -1.68
CA GLY A 383 -13.31 23.17 -2.40
C GLY A 383 -13.45 22.43 -3.72
N GLU A 384 -13.81 23.13 -4.78
CA GLU A 384 -13.74 22.57 -6.12
C GLU A 384 -12.27 22.44 -6.52
N ILE A 385 -11.78 21.20 -6.54
CA ILE A 385 -10.55 20.89 -7.26
C ILE A 385 -10.88 21.11 -8.73
N ALA A 386 -10.42 22.24 -9.26
CA ALA A 386 -10.82 22.71 -10.60
C ALA A 386 -10.32 21.78 -11.71
N THR A 387 -9.20 21.10 -11.49
CA THR A 387 -8.62 20.14 -12.42
C THR A 387 -8.76 18.72 -11.88
N PRO A 388 -8.95 17.69 -12.74
CA PRO A 388 -9.07 16.32 -12.27
C PRO A 388 -7.82 15.88 -11.50
N PHE A 389 -6.63 16.23 -11.95
CA PHE A 389 -5.37 16.07 -11.24
C PHE A 389 -4.27 16.92 -11.89
N VAL A 390 -3.20 17.15 -11.14
CA VAL A 390 -2.04 17.90 -11.60
C VAL A 390 -1.07 16.98 -12.35
N ARG A 391 -0.81 15.80 -11.81
CA ARG A 391 0.18 14.88 -12.36
C ARG A 391 -0.11 13.44 -11.95
N VAL A 392 0.15 12.51 -12.86
CA VAL A 392 0.28 11.08 -12.58
C VAL A 392 1.77 10.73 -12.51
N ASN A 393 2.23 10.25 -11.36
CA ASN A 393 3.62 9.90 -11.13
C ASN A 393 3.99 8.59 -11.81
N ARG A 394 5.28 8.38 -12.09
CA ARG A 394 5.76 7.14 -12.73
C ARG A 394 5.40 5.90 -11.91
N LYS A 395 5.46 5.99 -10.60
CA LYS A 395 5.09 4.90 -9.68
C LYS A 395 3.66 4.36 -9.88
N PHE A 396 2.72 5.14 -10.41
CA PHE A 396 1.40 4.66 -10.78
C PHE A 396 1.46 3.53 -11.81
N PHE A 397 2.26 3.71 -12.85
CA PHE A 397 2.44 2.70 -13.91
C PHE A 397 3.28 1.51 -13.42
N VAL A 398 4.24 1.76 -12.53
CA VAL A 398 5.04 0.71 -11.89
C VAL A 398 4.14 -0.18 -11.02
N LEU A 399 3.27 0.41 -10.19
CA LEU A 399 2.32 -0.33 -9.38
C LEU A 399 1.32 -1.11 -10.25
N GLY A 400 0.89 -0.53 -11.36
CA GLY A 400 0.02 -1.18 -12.35
C GLY A 400 0.60 -2.46 -12.96
N GLN A 401 1.93 -2.65 -12.96
CA GLN A 401 2.57 -3.91 -13.39
C GLN A 401 2.22 -5.09 -12.48
N PHE A 402 1.93 -4.81 -11.22
CA PHE A 402 1.54 -5.83 -10.24
C PHE A 402 0.01 -5.94 -10.14
N THR A 403 -0.67 -4.84 -9.87
CA THR A 403 -2.06 -4.84 -9.41
C THR A 403 -3.06 -5.23 -10.50
N ARG A 404 -2.77 -4.86 -11.75
CA ARG A 404 -3.66 -5.17 -12.88
C ARG A 404 -3.65 -6.65 -13.24
N TYR A 405 -2.57 -7.37 -12.95
CA TYR A 405 -2.33 -8.72 -13.47
C TYR A 405 -2.32 -9.79 -12.40
N ILE A 406 -1.84 -9.50 -11.18
CA ILE A 406 -1.97 -10.42 -10.04
C ILE A 406 -3.27 -10.06 -9.33
N ARG A 407 -4.29 -10.88 -9.52
CA ARG A 407 -5.65 -10.58 -9.05
C ARG A 407 -6.03 -11.42 -7.82
N GLN A 408 -7.11 -11.03 -7.15
CA GLN A 408 -7.69 -11.81 -6.05
C GLN A 408 -7.91 -13.27 -6.47
N GLY A 409 -7.56 -14.19 -5.59
CA GLY A 409 -7.68 -15.63 -5.81
C GLY A 409 -6.45 -16.29 -6.44
N TYR A 410 -5.52 -15.52 -7.02
CA TYR A 410 -4.27 -16.06 -7.57
C TYR A 410 -3.41 -16.66 -6.46
N LYS A 411 -2.77 -17.79 -6.73
CA LYS A 411 -1.76 -18.38 -5.85
C LYS A 411 -0.41 -17.74 -6.13
N ILE A 412 0.20 -17.17 -5.11
CA ILE A 412 1.60 -16.72 -5.20
C ILE A 412 2.47 -17.98 -5.08
N ILE A 413 3.26 -18.25 -6.11
CA ILE A 413 4.10 -19.45 -6.21
C ILE A 413 5.58 -19.09 -6.27
N ASP A 414 6.44 -20.04 -5.93
CA ASP A 414 7.87 -19.82 -5.87
C ASP A 414 8.50 -19.58 -7.25
N ILE A 415 9.42 -18.64 -7.28
CA ILE A 415 10.34 -18.39 -8.39
C ILE A 415 11.72 -18.10 -7.80
N ASN A 416 12.76 -18.76 -8.28
CA ASN A 416 14.10 -18.68 -7.68
C ASN A 416 14.89 -17.40 -8.01
N ASP A 417 14.29 -16.43 -8.71
CA ASP A 417 14.87 -15.12 -8.99
C ASP A 417 14.39 -14.10 -7.93
N PRO A 418 15.29 -13.45 -7.17
CA PRO A 418 14.93 -12.50 -6.12
C PRO A 418 14.25 -11.22 -6.65
N ASP A 419 14.46 -10.88 -7.91
CA ASP A 419 13.87 -9.72 -8.58
C ASP A 419 12.49 -10.03 -9.20
N SER A 420 11.93 -11.22 -8.96
CA SER A 420 10.70 -11.70 -9.58
C SER A 420 9.65 -12.17 -8.58
N ILE A 421 8.38 -12.03 -8.97
CA ILE A 421 7.22 -12.68 -8.34
C ILE A 421 6.49 -13.50 -9.40
N ALA A 422 6.00 -14.68 -9.03
CA ALA A 422 5.14 -15.49 -9.87
C ALA A 422 3.77 -15.72 -9.19
N ALA A 423 2.70 -15.59 -9.96
CA ALA A 423 1.35 -15.83 -9.50
C ALA A 423 0.59 -16.68 -10.51
N TYR A 424 -0.19 -17.63 -10.03
CA TYR A 424 -0.91 -18.61 -10.86
C TYR A 424 -2.40 -18.63 -10.54
N ASP A 425 -3.22 -18.57 -11.57
CA ASP A 425 -4.66 -18.73 -11.48
C ASP A 425 -5.08 -20.12 -11.98
N ASP A 426 -5.59 -20.94 -11.07
CA ASP A 426 -6.06 -22.30 -11.39
C ASP A 426 -7.34 -22.28 -12.26
N GLN A 427 -8.14 -21.22 -12.20
CA GLN A 427 -9.42 -21.16 -12.90
C GLN A 427 -9.24 -20.86 -14.38
N THR A 428 -8.37 -19.90 -14.70
CA THR A 428 -8.09 -19.50 -16.08
C THR A 428 -6.85 -20.14 -16.66
N HIS A 429 -6.11 -20.90 -15.84
CA HIS A 429 -4.81 -21.50 -16.22
C HIS A 429 -3.82 -20.46 -16.72
N ARG A 430 -3.77 -19.30 -16.01
CA ARG A 430 -2.87 -18.20 -16.32
C ARG A 430 -1.73 -18.13 -15.32
N LEU A 431 -0.52 -18.04 -15.84
CA LEU A 431 0.67 -17.68 -15.09
C LEU A 431 1.02 -16.22 -15.34
N VAL A 432 1.27 -15.47 -14.27
CA VAL A 432 1.77 -14.09 -14.28
C VAL A 432 3.15 -14.08 -13.65
N ILE A 433 4.13 -13.46 -14.31
CA ILE A 433 5.45 -13.23 -13.75
C ILE A 433 5.72 -11.73 -13.83
N VAL A 434 6.09 -11.11 -12.72
CA VAL A 434 6.52 -9.71 -12.68
C VAL A 434 7.98 -9.66 -12.25
N THR A 435 8.83 -9.01 -13.05
CA THR A 435 10.27 -8.93 -12.80
C THR A 435 10.74 -7.47 -12.88
N LEU A 436 11.50 -7.06 -11.86
CA LEU A 436 12.22 -5.78 -11.79
C LEU A 436 13.66 -5.95 -12.28
N ASN A 437 14.15 -4.99 -13.03
CA ASN A 437 15.57 -4.77 -13.25
C ASN A 437 15.96 -3.38 -12.76
N SER A 438 16.57 -3.30 -11.59
CA SER A 438 17.13 -2.05 -11.03
C SER A 438 18.60 -1.84 -11.38
N GLY A 439 19.23 -2.82 -12.02
CA GLY A 439 20.66 -2.80 -12.39
C GLY A 439 20.91 -2.51 -13.86
N THR A 440 22.04 -2.97 -14.35
CA THR A 440 22.44 -2.87 -15.77
C THR A 440 21.56 -3.76 -16.65
N GLU A 441 21.69 -3.63 -17.96
CA GLU A 441 21.00 -4.48 -18.91
C GLU A 441 21.26 -5.96 -18.64
N LYS A 442 20.19 -6.75 -18.60
CA LYS A 442 20.25 -8.21 -18.40
C LYS A 442 19.27 -8.95 -19.29
N ARG A 443 19.58 -10.22 -19.55
CA ARG A 443 18.64 -11.18 -20.14
C ARG A 443 18.16 -12.14 -19.06
N VAL A 444 16.85 -12.27 -18.92
CA VAL A 444 16.23 -13.26 -18.03
C VAL A 444 15.58 -14.34 -18.86
N THR A 445 15.96 -15.60 -18.62
CA THR A 445 15.32 -16.77 -19.18
C THR A 445 14.39 -17.36 -18.13
N TYR A 446 13.13 -17.52 -18.47
CA TYR A 446 12.12 -18.14 -17.60
C TYR A 446 11.98 -19.61 -17.94
N ASP A 447 12.24 -20.47 -16.94
CA ASP A 447 12.11 -21.91 -17.04
C ASP A 447 10.80 -22.36 -16.41
N LEU A 448 9.86 -22.81 -17.23
CA LEU A 448 8.54 -23.30 -16.86
C LEU A 448 8.45 -24.83 -16.98
N SER A 449 9.59 -25.53 -17.00
CA SER A 449 9.65 -26.98 -17.21
C SER A 449 8.92 -27.80 -16.13
N ARG A 450 8.69 -27.21 -14.95
CA ARG A 450 7.96 -27.85 -13.83
C ARG A 450 6.44 -27.87 -14.02
N PHE A 451 5.90 -27.12 -14.97
CA PHE A 451 4.51 -27.26 -15.36
C PHE A 451 4.32 -28.43 -16.32
N SER A 452 3.19 -29.14 -16.23
CA SER A 452 2.89 -30.26 -17.15
C SER A 452 2.72 -29.77 -18.59
N ARG A 453 2.06 -28.62 -18.77
CA ARG A 453 1.84 -27.97 -20.05
C ARG A 453 1.90 -26.45 -19.93
N ILE A 454 2.31 -25.76 -21.00
CA ILE A 454 2.22 -24.30 -21.14
C ILE A 454 1.63 -23.95 -22.50
N GLY A 455 1.07 -22.73 -22.61
CA GLY A 455 0.66 -22.18 -23.90
C GLY A 455 1.84 -21.90 -24.83
N SER A 456 1.57 -21.62 -26.06
CA SER A 456 2.59 -21.35 -27.09
C SER A 456 3.06 -19.91 -27.15
N GLU A 457 2.38 -19.01 -26.44
CA GLU A 457 2.61 -17.58 -26.50
C GLU A 457 2.65 -16.94 -25.10
N PHE A 458 3.29 -15.80 -25.00
CA PHE A 458 3.26 -14.92 -23.83
C PHE A 458 3.00 -13.47 -24.26
N THR A 459 2.34 -12.69 -23.42
CA THR A 459 2.22 -11.24 -23.57
C THR A 459 3.19 -10.57 -22.61
N ARG A 460 3.98 -9.61 -23.11
CA ARG A 460 4.86 -8.78 -22.28
C ARG A 460 4.27 -7.39 -22.11
N ILE A 461 4.22 -6.93 -20.88
CA ILE A 461 3.91 -5.54 -20.53
C ILE A 461 5.14 -4.93 -19.86
N ALA A 462 5.54 -3.72 -20.26
CA ALA A 462 6.74 -3.09 -19.77
C ALA A 462 6.50 -1.65 -19.29
N THR A 463 7.16 -1.28 -18.21
CA THR A 463 7.24 0.10 -17.69
C THR A 463 8.70 0.46 -17.46
N THR A 464 9.11 1.63 -17.97
CA THR A 464 10.42 2.21 -17.69
C THR A 464 10.30 3.12 -16.46
N ILE A 465 11.05 2.82 -15.42
CA ILE A 465 11.04 3.57 -14.14
C ILE A 465 11.76 4.92 -14.34
N ALA A 466 12.97 4.88 -14.91
CA ALA A 466 13.76 6.06 -15.19
C ALA A 466 14.17 6.06 -16.68
N PRO A 467 13.46 6.79 -17.54
CA PRO A 467 13.85 6.94 -18.95
C PRO A 467 15.20 7.60 -19.06
N GLY A 468 16.04 7.12 -19.97
CA GLY A 468 17.37 7.66 -20.22
C GLY A 468 17.85 7.35 -21.65
N HIS A 469 19.08 7.75 -21.98
CA HIS A 469 19.64 7.51 -23.32
C HIS A 469 19.59 6.02 -23.69
N GLY A 470 18.88 5.71 -24.78
CA GLY A 470 18.76 4.34 -25.31
C GLY A 470 17.75 3.44 -24.59
N VAL A 471 17.06 3.94 -23.56
CA VAL A 471 15.98 3.22 -22.89
C VAL A 471 14.63 3.81 -23.33
N PRO A 472 13.73 3.03 -23.95
CA PRO A 472 12.41 3.53 -24.35
C PRO A 472 11.59 4.00 -23.16
N ASP A 473 10.83 5.09 -23.30
CA ASP A 473 9.89 5.57 -22.28
C ASP A 473 8.56 4.82 -22.36
N TRP A 474 8.46 3.70 -21.66
CA TRP A 474 7.24 2.90 -21.61
C TRP A 474 6.40 3.23 -20.37
N LYS A 475 5.11 3.51 -20.61
CA LYS A 475 4.08 3.66 -19.58
C LYS A 475 3.10 2.47 -19.69
N LEU A 476 3.39 1.33 -19.06
CA LEU A 476 2.57 0.11 -19.15
C LEU A 476 2.31 -0.36 -20.60
N ARG A 477 3.36 -0.39 -21.41
CA ARG A 477 3.28 -0.78 -22.82
C ARG A 477 3.13 -2.29 -22.97
N SER A 478 2.06 -2.74 -23.60
CA SER A 478 1.92 -4.12 -24.07
C SER A 478 2.52 -4.30 -25.47
N ASP A 479 3.29 -5.37 -25.64
CA ASP A 479 3.84 -5.75 -26.95
C ASP A 479 2.96 -6.77 -27.70
N GLY A 480 1.82 -7.17 -27.11
CA GLY A 480 0.96 -8.23 -27.63
C GLY A 480 1.55 -9.64 -27.50
N PRO A 481 0.85 -10.64 -28.04
CA PRO A 481 1.32 -12.02 -27.99
C PRO A 481 2.62 -12.24 -28.73
N ARG A 482 3.53 -13.01 -28.14
CA ARG A 482 4.82 -13.43 -28.71
C ARG A 482 4.99 -14.92 -28.52
N ALA A 483 5.52 -15.60 -29.52
CA ALA A 483 5.77 -17.03 -29.41
C ALA A 483 6.81 -17.36 -28.32
N ILE A 484 6.58 -18.44 -27.61
CA ILE A 484 7.54 -19.01 -26.66
C ILE A 484 8.78 -19.48 -27.46
N HIS A 485 9.98 -18.97 -27.10
CA HIS A 485 11.19 -19.17 -27.88
C HIS A 485 11.64 -20.63 -27.97
N GLU A 486 11.56 -21.38 -26.87
CA GLU A 486 11.92 -22.79 -26.77
C GLU A 486 10.75 -23.59 -26.18
N LEU A 487 9.64 -23.69 -26.94
CA LEU A 487 8.40 -24.31 -26.47
C LEU A 487 8.58 -25.77 -26.02
N ASN A 488 9.40 -26.53 -26.71
CA ASN A 488 9.72 -27.92 -26.36
C ASN A 488 10.44 -28.07 -25.02
N LYS A 489 11.15 -27.03 -24.59
CA LYS A 489 11.79 -26.94 -23.27
C LYS A 489 10.97 -26.16 -22.26
N LYS A 490 9.80 -25.63 -22.67
CA LYS A 490 8.95 -24.73 -21.89
C LYS A 490 9.70 -23.51 -21.35
N ARG A 491 10.47 -22.85 -22.22
CA ARG A 491 11.33 -21.69 -21.89
C ARG A 491 11.10 -20.54 -22.82
N PHE A 492 11.12 -19.32 -22.24
CA PHE A 492 11.22 -18.09 -23.00
C PHE A 492 12.17 -17.13 -22.30
N TRP A 493 12.58 -16.08 -22.99
CA TRP A 493 13.46 -15.08 -22.42
C TRP A 493 13.00 -13.66 -22.77
N SER A 494 13.42 -12.68 -21.95
CA SER A 494 13.25 -11.27 -22.21
C SER A 494 14.53 -10.49 -21.91
N ARG A 495 14.71 -9.42 -22.66
CA ARG A 495 15.76 -8.43 -22.42
C ARG A 495 15.19 -7.35 -21.51
N PHE A 496 15.93 -7.00 -20.49
CA PHE A 496 15.61 -5.94 -19.56
C PHE A 496 16.61 -4.80 -19.71
N TYR A 497 16.12 -3.63 -20.03
CA TYR A 497 16.87 -2.40 -19.89
C TYR A 497 17.04 -2.04 -18.42
N PRO A 498 18.01 -1.18 -18.04
CA PRO A 498 18.13 -0.63 -16.70
C PRO A 498 16.81 0.03 -16.23
N ASN A 499 16.49 -0.09 -14.96
CA ASN A 499 15.35 0.53 -14.34
C ASN A 499 14.02 0.26 -15.08
N THR A 500 13.72 -1.02 -15.32
CA THR A 500 12.46 -1.45 -15.95
C THR A 500 11.77 -2.53 -15.15
N VAL A 501 10.43 -2.49 -15.17
CA VAL A 501 9.56 -3.59 -14.70
C VAL A 501 8.88 -4.20 -15.91
N GLN A 502 8.86 -5.52 -15.98
CA GLN A 502 8.15 -6.26 -17.01
C GLN A 502 7.25 -7.31 -16.40
N THR A 503 6.01 -7.36 -16.90
CA THR A 503 5.03 -8.40 -16.56
C THR A 503 4.82 -9.30 -17.75
N PHE A 504 4.78 -10.61 -17.50
CA PHE A 504 4.53 -11.64 -18.50
C PHE A 504 3.24 -12.38 -18.16
N LEU A 505 2.37 -12.50 -19.16
CA LEU A 505 1.13 -13.25 -19.06
C LEU A 505 1.25 -14.47 -19.96
N ILE A 506 1.08 -15.65 -19.41
CA ILE A 506 1.14 -16.92 -20.13
C ILE A 506 -0.16 -17.67 -19.84
N ASP A 507 -0.96 -17.89 -20.87
CA ASP A 507 -2.21 -18.66 -20.78
C ASP A 507 -1.99 -20.13 -21.11
N GLY A 508 -2.95 -20.97 -20.73
CA GLY A 508 -2.89 -22.42 -20.99
C GLY A 508 -1.78 -23.13 -20.23
N VAL A 509 -1.48 -22.68 -19.02
CA VAL A 509 -0.47 -23.26 -18.12
C VAL A 509 -1.16 -24.23 -17.17
N TYR A 510 -0.64 -25.46 -17.08
CA TYR A 510 -1.19 -26.53 -16.23
C TYR A 510 -0.10 -27.09 -15.32
N GLN A 511 -0.46 -27.30 -14.07
CA GLN A 511 0.42 -27.94 -13.06
C GLN A 511 0.55 -29.43 -13.28
#